data_1b67dde21c8444cdf6e407cd785b1e33
#
_entry.id   1b67dde21c8444cdf6e407cd785b1e33
#
_cell.length_a   1.000
_cell.length_b   1.000
_cell.length_c   1.000
_cell.angle_alpha   90.00
_cell.angle_beta   90.00
_cell.angle_gamma   90.00
#
_symmetry.space_group_name_H-M   'P 1'
#
loop_
_entity.id
_entity.type
_entity.pdbx_description
1 polymer ?
#
loop_
_entity_poly.entity_id
_entity_poly.type
_entity_poly.pdbx_seq_one_letter_code
_entity_poly.pdbx_strand_id
1 'polypeptide(L)'
;MMFNISIIIPTYNRKSFLIHAINSVLNQTYQNLELIIIDDGSSDKTENIIKKKYPKIKFYKQKNKGVSAARNKGIKMASCKWIAFLDSDDRWHPRKLENQINYLLTHPRYKICHTDEIWIRKGIRINQHKKHKKHGGHIFDKCLDLCRISPSSVIIHKDIFNKVGLFNEKLPVCEDYDLWLRIAEKFPVLYLDEKLTIKYGGHLNQLSKKYWGMDRFRIIALENIIKKNFLLKKNKLLVKKILKKKINIYLQGLKKRNKKKEIIYYENKVKRYD
;
A
#
# COMPACT_ATOMS: atom_id res chain seq x y z
N MET A 1 15.76 -7.22 22.53
CA MET A 1 16.17 -6.36 21.39
C MET A 1 15.17 -5.23 21.22
N MET A 2 15.61 -3.97 21.22
CA MET A 2 14.71 -2.84 20.92
C MET A 2 14.35 -2.86 19.43
N PHE A 3 13.07 -2.84 19.10
CA PHE A 3 12.59 -2.63 17.74
C PHE A 3 12.66 -1.13 17.41
N ASN A 4 13.54 -0.75 16.50
CA ASN A 4 13.55 0.60 15.95
C ASN A 4 12.80 0.60 14.61
N ILE A 5 11.91 1.56 14.40
CA ILE A 5 11.03 1.61 13.22
C ILE A 5 11.22 2.92 12.47
N SER A 6 11.44 2.83 11.17
CA SER A 6 11.36 3.98 10.26
C SER A 6 9.93 4.11 9.73
N ILE A 7 9.29 5.24 10.01
CA ILE A 7 7.95 5.54 9.51
C ILE A 7 8.08 6.45 8.30
N ILE A 8 7.49 6.05 7.17
CA ILE A 8 7.56 6.76 5.91
C ILE A 8 6.19 7.32 5.55
N ILE A 9 6.09 8.65 5.41
CA ILE A 9 4.89 9.34 4.95
C ILE A 9 5.18 9.98 3.59
N PRO A 10 4.67 9.44 2.48
CA PRO A 10 4.70 10.12 1.19
C PRO A 10 3.64 11.22 1.17
N THR A 11 3.95 12.38 0.60
CA THR A 11 3.01 13.49 0.50
C THR A 11 3.14 14.22 -0.84
N TYR A 12 2.01 14.75 -1.34
CA TYR A 12 1.96 15.62 -2.50
C TYR A 12 0.74 16.54 -2.43
N ASN A 13 0.96 17.86 -2.26
CA ASN A 13 -0.10 18.89 -2.17
C ASN A 13 -1.21 18.54 -1.15
N ARG A 14 -0.83 18.14 0.08
CA ARG A 14 -1.74 17.69 1.15
C ARG A 14 -1.33 18.18 2.53
N LYS A 15 -0.85 19.43 2.64
CA LYS A 15 -0.29 19.97 3.90
C LYS A 15 -1.20 19.80 5.12
N SER A 16 -2.51 20.04 5.00
CA SER A 16 -3.45 19.93 6.11
C SER A 16 -3.63 18.49 6.59
N PHE A 17 -3.77 17.55 5.67
CA PHE A 17 -3.85 16.12 6.00
C PHE A 17 -2.55 15.61 6.62
N LEU A 18 -1.41 16.00 6.03
CA LEU A 18 -0.08 15.60 6.49
C LEU A 18 0.17 15.97 7.96
N ILE A 19 -0.26 17.15 8.40
CA ILE A 19 -0.14 17.57 9.80
C ILE A 19 -0.85 16.59 10.73
N HIS A 20 -2.03 16.13 10.37
CA HIS A 20 -2.76 15.15 11.17
C HIS A 20 -2.10 13.77 11.17
N ALA A 21 -1.57 13.34 10.02
CA ALA A 21 -0.82 12.08 9.91
C ALA A 21 0.43 12.14 10.81
N ILE A 22 1.22 13.22 10.73
CA ILE A 22 2.41 13.44 11.58
C ILE A 22 2.04 13.40 13.05
N ASN A 23 1.02 14.15 13.47
CA ASN A 23 0.60 14.18 14.88
C ASN A 23 0.18 12.77 15.36
N SER A 24 -0.46 11.96 14.52
CA SER A 24 -0.84 10.59 14.89
C SER A 24 0.38 9.65 15.07
N VAL A 25 1.50 9.97 14.43
CA VAL A 25 2.78 9.26 14.63
C VAL A 25 3.48 9.75 15.89
N LEU A 26 3.56 11.06 16.10
CA LEU A 26 4.22 11.63 17.28
C LEU A 26 3.49 11.29 18.59
N ASN A 27 2.19 11.03 18.53
CA ASN A 27 1.36 10.61 19.67
C ASN A 27 1.31 9.07 19.87
N GLN A 28 2.19 8.31 19.22
CA GLN A 28 2.28 6.87 19.50
C GLN A 28 2.81 6.62 20.90
N THR A 29 2.30 5.59 21.58
CA THR A 29 2.85 5.14 22.88
C THR A 29 4.26 4.55 22.74
N TYR A 30 4.60 4.03 21.57
CA TYR A 30 5.92 3.52 21.22
C TYR A 30 6.80 4.63 20.63
N GLN A 31 7.91 4.97 21.28
CA GLN A 31 8.74 6.13 20.93
C GLN A 31 10.06 5.79 20.20
N ASN A 32 10.44 4.51 20.10
CA ASN A 32 11.67 4.12 19.38
C ASN A 32 11.45 4.13 17.86
N LEU A 33 11.27 5.32 17.31
CA LEU A 33 10.94 5.52 15.90
C LEU A 33 11.72 6.69 15.29
N GLU A 34 11.93 6.62 13.98
CA GLU A 34 12.27 7.78 13.16
C GLU A 34 11.12 8.08 12.19
N LEU A 35 10.82 9.35 12.00
CA LEU A 35 9.79 9.79 11.06
C LEU A 35 10.44 10.45 9.84
N ILE A 36 10.10 9.94 8.67
CA ILE A 36 10.63 10.35 7.37
C ILE A 36 9.48 10.81 6.49
N ILE A 37 9.48 12.07 6.11
CA ILE A 37 8.53 12.65 5.16
C ILE A 37 9.19 12.73 3.80
N ILE A 38 8.53 12.19 2.79
CA ILE A 38 8.95 12.32 1.39
C ILE A 38 7.93 13.18 0.65
N ASP A 39 8.31 14.41 0.37
CA ASP A 39 7.51 15.35 -0.43
C ASP A 39 7.78 15.12 -1.91
N ASP A 40 6.77 14.65 -2.63
CA ASP A 40 6.83 14.32 -4.05
C ASP A 40 6.60 15.56 -4.95
N GLY A 41 7.20 16.70 -4.56
CA GLY A 41 7.19 17.93 -5.36
C GLY A 41 5.99 18.83 -5.11
N SER A 42 5.54 18.97 -3.86
CA SER A 42 4.44 19.86 -3.50
C SER A 42 4.72 21.33 -3.83
N SER A 43 3.66 22.04 -4.23
CA SER A 43 3.62 23.48 -4.50
C SER A 43 2.81 24.29 -3.47
N ASP A 44 2.15 23.59 -2.53
CA ASP A 44 1.24 24.17 -1.53
C ASP A 44 1.95 24.67 -0.25
N LYS A 45 3.26 24.96 -0.32
CA LYS A 45 4.12 25.37 0.82
C LYS A 45 4.25 24.32 1.92
N THR A 46 4.00 23.03 1.61
CA THR A 46 4.15 21.92 2.56
C THR A 46 5.52 21.93 3.25
N GLU A 47 6.62 22.08 2.50
CA GLU A 47 7.98 22.09 3.03
C GLU A 47 8.19 23.14 4.14
N ASN A 48 7.78 24.39 3.87
CA ASN A 48 7.97 25.50 4.81
C ASN A 48 7.23 25.25 6.13
N ILE A 49 6.00 24.75 6.04
CA ILE A 49 5.18 24.48 7.22
C ILE A 49 5.75 23.32 8.04
N ILE A 50 6.17 22.25 7.38
CA ILE A 50 6.69 21.08 8.09
C ILE A 50 8.03 21.40 8.75
N LYS A 51 8.96 22.03 8.06
CA LYS A 51 10.27 22.42 8.64
C LYS A 51 10.12 23.40 9.82
N LYS A 52 9.17 24.34 9.73
CA LYS A 52 8.90 25.28 10.83
C LYS A 52 8.27 24.58 12.03
N LYS A 53 7.26 23.73 11.84
CA LYS A 53 6.47 23.13 12.92
C LYS A 53 7.13 21.89 13.52
N TYR A 54 7.90 21.16 12.73
CA TYR A 54 8.50 19.87 13.09
C TYR A 54 9.99 19.78 12.70
N PRO A 55 10.86 20.63 13.28
CA PRO A 55 12.26 20.78 12.85
C PRO A 55 13.10 19.50 13.02
N LYS A 56 12.69 18.57 13.87
CA LYS A 56 13.39 17.30 14.13
C LYS A 56 13.02 16.16 13.17
N ILE A 57 11.99 16.34 12.32
CA ILE A 57 11.55 15.32 11.38
C ILE A 57 12.47 15.29 10.16
N LYS A 58 12.84 14.10 9.71
CA LYS A 58 13.59 13.92 8.46
C LYS A 58 12.68 14.24 7.28
N PHE A 59 12.92 15.36 6.60
CA PHE A 59 12.15 15.82 5.45
C PHE A 59 12.99 15.81 4.18
N TYR A 60 12.51 15.12 3.16
CA TYR A 60 13.16 15.03 1.84
C TYR A 60 12.17 15.41 0.75
N LYS A 61 12.57 16.33 -0.13
CA LYS A 61 11.82 16.71 -1.33
C LYS A 61 12.37 16.01 -2.56
N GLN A 62 11.51 15.75 -3.52
CA GLN A 62 11.90 15.28 -4.85
C GLN A 62 11.01 15.92 -5.91
N LYS A 63 11.41 15.84 -7.20
CA LYS A 63 10.52 16.11 -8.33
C LYS A 63 9.38 15.09 -8.32
N ASN A 64 8.16 15.49 -8.69
CA ASN A 64 7.01 14.58 -8.71
C ASN A 64 7.27 13.36 -9.61
N LYS A 65 7.29 12.18 -9.00
CA LYS A 65 7.50 10.86 -9.64
C LYS A 65 6.45 9.83 -9.20
N GLY A 66 5.48 10.24 -8.41
CA GLY A 66 4.41 9.38 -7.89
C GLY A 66 4.72 8.71 -6.56
N VAL A 67 3.65 8.18 -5.94
CA VAL A 67 3.69 7.62 -4.59
C VAL A 67 4.67 6.45 -4.43
N SER A 68 4.81 5.60 -5.47
CA SER A 68 5.78 4.49 -5.49
C SER A 68 7.22 5.01 -5.33
N ALA A 69 7.62 6.01 -6.11
CA ALA A 69 8.94 6.61 -6.05
C ALA A 69 9.19 7.27 -4.68
N ALA A 70 8.18 7.95 -4.13
CA ALA A 70 8.27 8.55 -2.81
C ALA A 70 8.47 7.49 -1.70
N ARG A 71 7.67 6.41 -1.70
CA ARG A 71 7.87 5.30 -0.74
C ARG A 71 9.22 4.62 -0.92
N ASN A 72 9.67 4.38 -2.15
CA ASN A 72 10.96 3.78 -2.45
C ASN A 72 12.13 4.64 -1.95
N LYS A 73 12.04 5.97 -2.14
CA LYS A 73 13.02 6.90 -1.57
C LYS A 73 13.04 6.84 -0.06
N GLY A 74 11.87 6.81 0.59
CA GLY A 74 11.75 6.65 2.05
C GLY A 74 12.39 5.35 2.54
N ILE A 75 12.17 4.20 1.86
CA ILE A 75 12.80 2.92 2.19
C ILE A 75 14.34 3.01 2.13
N LYS A 76 14.88 3.72 1.12
CA LYS A 76 16.33 3.92 0.97
C LYS A 76 16.90 4.81 2.07
N MET A 77 16.16 5.84 2.50
CA MET A 77 16.57 6.78 3.55
C MET A 77 16.37 6.24 4.97
N ALA A 78 15.60 5.16 5.12
CA ALA A 78 15.31 4.53 6.40
C ALA A 78 16.56 3.90 7.02
N SER A 79 16.87 4.27 8.28
CA SER A 79 18.00 3.73 9.03
C SER A 79 17.64 2.45 9.80
N CYS A 80 16.36 2.23 10.10
CA CYS A 80 15.90 1.09 10.89
C CYS A 80 15.66 -0.17 10.02
N LYS A 81 15.72 -1.34 10.67
CA LYS A 81 15.40 -2.63 10.01
C LYS A 81 13.91 -2.82 9.76
N TRP A 82 13.06 -2.20 10.57
CA TRP A 82 11.62 -2.27 10.44
C TRP A 82 11.09 -0.96 9.84
N ILE A 83 10.17 -1.09 8.90
CA ILE A 83 9.58 0.03 8.17
C ILE A 83 8.07 -0.03 8.33
N ALA A 84 7.46 1.12 8.58
CA ALA A 84 6.02 1.32 8.51
C ALA A 84 5.71 2.43 7.50
N PHE A 85 4.56 2.33 6.84
CA PHE A 85 4.07 3.39 5.95
C PHE A 85 2.82 4.01 6.54
N LEU A 86 2.64 5.30 6.29
CA LEU A 86 1.39 5.99 6.57
C LEU A 86 1.08 6.93 5.41
N ASP A 87 -0.05 6.73 4.75
CA ASP A 87 -0.52 7.67 3.73
C ASP A 87 -0.87 9.00 4.36
N SER A 88 -0.56 10.12 3.69
CA SER A 88 -0.69 11.47 4.27
C SER A 88 -2.11 11.87 4.66
N ASP A 89 -3.13 11.16 4.16
CA ASP A 89 -4.55 11.33 4.48
C ASP A 89 -5.07 10.36 5.55
N ASP A 90 -4.26 9.39 6.01
CA ASP A 90 -4.63 8.44 7.05
C ASP A 90 -4.09 8.86 8.44
N ARG A 91 -4.55 8.20 9.50
CA ARG A 91 -4.09 8.37 10.88
C ARG A 91 -3.96 7.03 11.59
N TRP A 92 -3.16 7.01 12.64
CA TRP A 92 -2.99 5.84 13.51
C TRP A 92 -3.66 6.03 14.87
N HIS A 93 -4.15 4.91 15.41
CA HIS A 93 -4.51 4.82 16.83
C HIS A 93 -3.24 4.93 17.68
N PRO A 94 -3.25 5.59 18.85
CA PRO A 94 -2.04 5.82 19.66
C PRO A 94 -1.25 4.56 20.00
N ARG A 95 -1.89 3.41 20.17
CA ARG A 95 -1.24 2.14 20.53
C ARG A 95 -0.90 1.24 19.33
N LYS A 96 -0.97 1.76 18.09
CA LYS A 96 -0.77 0.91 16.91
C LYS A 96 0.61 0.28 16.86
N LEU A 97 1.66 1.06 17.02
CA LEU A 97 3.03 0.55 16.95
C LEU A 97 3.31 -0.40 18.11
N GLU A 98 2.93 -0.03 19.32
CA GLU A 98 3.11 -0.87 20.51
C GLU A 98 2.46 -2.25 20.34
N ASN A 99 1.17 -2.29 19.97
CA ASN A 99 0.45 -3.55 19.80
C ASN A 99 1.04 -4.42 18.69
N GLN A 100 1.39 -3.83 17.53
CA GLN A 100 1.99 -4.59 16.43
C GLN A 100 3.39 -5.11 16.77
N ILE A 101 4.20 -4.33 17.51
CA ILE A 101 5.55 -4.76 17.91
C ILE A 101 5.45 -5.90 18.91
N ASN A 102 4.62 -5.77 19.95
CA ASN A 102 4.40 -6.81 20.92
C ASN A 102 3.93 -8.11 20.25
N TYR A 103 3.05 -7.97 19.25
CA TYR A 103 2.57 -9.14 18.50
C TYR A 103 3.65 -9.75 17.60
N LEU A 104 4.53 -8.95 17.01
CA LEU A 104 5.69 -9.44 16.26
C LEU A 104 6.73 -10.12 17.18
N LEU A 105 6.94 -9.63 18.39
CA LEU A 105 7.85 -10.23 19.38
C LEU A 105 7.41 -11.63 19.78
N THR A 106 6.11 -11.86 19.91
CA THR A 106 5.55 -13.19 20.21
C THR A 106 5.49 -14.11 18.98
N HIS A 107 5.72 -13.56 17.77
CA HIS A 107 5.68 -14.31 16.52
C HIS A 107 6.96 -14.07 15.66
N PRO A 108 8.16 -14.45 16.14
CA PRO A 108 9.45 -14.02 15.56
C PRO A 108 9.71 -14.53 14.13
N ARG A 109 9.00 -15.54 13.68
CA ARG A 109 9.10 -16.04 12.30
C ARG A 109 8.50 -15.11 11.25
N TYR A 110 7.64 -14.16 11.66
CA TYR A 110 6.99 -13.24 10.74
C TYR A 110 7.84 -11.98 10.53
N LYS A 111 7.95 -11.55 9.30
CA LYS A 111 8.67 -10.34 8.89
C LYS A 111 7.75 -9.22 8.39
N ILE A 112 6.45 -9.42 8.45
CA ILE A 112 5.42 -8.45 8.11
C ILE A 112 4.19 -8.64 9.00
N CYS A 113 3.65 -7.54 9.51
CA CYS A 113 2.41 -7.51 10.29
C CYS A 113 1.52 -6.38 9.79
N HIS A 114 0.22 -6.64 9.66
CA HIS A 114 -0.78 -5.61 9.38
C HIS A 114 -1.96 -5.68 10.34
N THR A 115 -2.72 -4.58 10.42
CA THR A 115 -3.88 -4.44 11.30
C THR A 115 -5.18 -4.32 10.50
N ASP A 116 -6.30 -4.39 11.21
CA ASP A 116 -7.58 -3.94 10.65
C ASP A 116 -7.70 -2.41 10.68
N GLU A 117 -8.77 -1.88 10.09
CA GLU A 117 -8.94 -0.47 9.77
C GLU A 117 -10.34 0.04 10.12
N ILE A 118 -10.42 1.31 10.48
CA ILE A 118 -11.66 2.11 10.51
C ILE A 118 -11.70 2.94 9.24
N TRP A 119 -12.83 2.95 8.54
CA TRP A 119 -13.02 3.77 7.34
C TRP A 119 -13.94 4.96 7.64
N ILE A 120 -13.45 6.15 7.30
CA ILE A 120 -14.20 7.41 7.43
C ILE A 120 -14.34 8.01 6.04
N ARG A 121 -15.56 8.31 5.60
CA ARG A 121 -15.84 9.04 4.35
C ARG A 121 -16.67 10.27 4.64
N LYS A 122 -16.19 11.44 4.23
CA LYS A 122 -16.87 12.73 4.48
C LYS A 122 -17.24 12.90 5.96
N GLY A 123 -16.35 12.53 6.87
CA GLY A 123 -16.56 12.62 8.31
C GLY A 123 -17.39 11.50 8.94
N ILE A 124 -18.02 10.63 8.16
CA ILE A 124 -18.89 9.56 8.64
C ILE A 124 -18.13 8.22 8.61
N ARG A 125 -18.17 7.46 9.72
CA ARG A 125 -17.65 6.10 9.78
C ARG A 125 -18.54 5.18 8.93
N ILE A 126 -17.88 4.41 8.05
CA ILE A 126 -18.56 3.43 7.19
C ILE A 126 -18.06 2.02 7.52
N ASN A 127 -18.98 1.06 7.47
CA ASN A 127 -18.63 -0.35 7.62
C ASN A 127 -17.96 -0.87 6.35
N GLN A 128 -16.90 -1.63 6.53
CA GLN A 128 -16.24 -2.30 5.42
C GLN A 128 -17.14 -3.41 4.87
N HIS A 129 -17.22 -3.50 3.55
CA HIS A 129 -17.91 -4.62 2.92
C HIS A 129 -17.15 -5.93 3.21
N LYS A 130 -17.86 -7.07 3.40
CA LYS A 130 -17.26 -8.40 3.70
C LYS A 130 -16.10 -8.80 2.79
N LYS A 131 -16.14 -8.36 1.51
CA LYS A 131 -15.03 -8.58 0.57
C LYS A 131 -13.70 -7.94 0.96
N HIS A 132 -13.67 -6.99 1.91
CA HIS A 132 -12.45 -6.33 2.39
C HIS A 132 -11.90 -6.95 3.68
N LYS A 133 -12.48 -8.05 4.15
CA LYS A 133 -12.00 -8.76 5.34
C LYS A 133 -10.49 -9.03 5.23
N LYS A 134 -9.76 -8.68 6.29
CA LYS A 134 -8.32 -8.91 6.41
C LYS A 134 -8.03 -10.36 6.79
N HIS A 135 -6.84 -10.83 6.50
CA HIS A 135 -6.43 -12.20 6.75
C HIS A 135 -4.96 -12.26 7.14
N GLY A 136 -4.55 -13.29 7.89
CA GLY A 136 -3.17 -13.64 8.21
C GLY A 136 -2.76 -15.01 7.66
N GLY A 137 -1.48 -15.37 7.81
CA GLY A 137 -0.90 -16.61 7.31
C GLY A 137 -0.49 -16.52 5.83
N HIS A 138 -0.61 -17.61 5.12
CA HIS A 138 -0.34 -17.67 3.67
C HIS A 138 -1.57 -17.19 2.90
N ILE A 139 -1.63 -15.89 2.60
CA ILE A 139 -2.82 -15.20 2.06
C ILE A 139 -2.69 -14.82 0.58
N PHE A 140 -1.79 -15.45 -0.17
CA PHE A 140 -1.59 -15.12 -1.58
C PHE A 140 -2.89 -15.21 -2.39
N ASP A 141 -3.64 -16.29 -2.24
CA ASP A 141 -4.94 -16.51 -2.87
C ASP A 141 -5.95 -15.40 -2.54
N LYS A 142 -5.98 -14.95 -1.28
CA LYS A 142 -6.86 -13.88 -0.80
C LYS A 142 -6.50 -12.51 -1.37
N CYS A 143 -5.21 -12.29 -1.72
CA CYS A 143 -4.73 -11.04 -2.27
C CYS A 143 -4.98 -10.89 -3.78
N LEU A 144 -5.28 -11.97 -4.50
CA LEU A 144 -5.41 -11.96 -5.97
C LEU A 144 -6.61 -11.17 -6.48
N ASP A 145 -7.75 -11.24 -5.81
CA ASP A 145 -8.96 -10.54 -6.27
C ASP A 145 -8.94 -9.05 -5.87
N LEU A 146 -8.49 -8.73 -4.65
CA LEU A 146 -8.46 -7.38 -4.10
C LEU A 146 -7.20 -7.14 -3.27
N CYS A 147 -6.79 -5.87 -3.17
CA CYS A 147 -5.77 -5.45 -2.20
C CYS A 147 -6.29 -5.66 -0.77
N ARG A 148 -5.69 -6.58 -0.02
CA ARG A 148 -6.10 -6.93 1.36
C ARG A 148 -5.28 -6.21 2.41
N ILE A 149 -4.13 -5.70 2.05
CA ILE A 149 -3.22 -4.99 2.93
C ILE A 149 -3.17 -3.53 2.46
N SER A 150 -3.36 -2.58 3.36
CA SER A 150 -3.10 -1.17 3.04
C SER A 150 -1.71 -0.76 3.54
N PRO A 151 -1.01 0.14 2.84
CA PRO A 151 0.30 0.62 3.30
C PRO A 151 0.24 1.18 4.73
N SER A 152 -0.80 1.94 5.07
CA SER A 152 -0.95 2.56 6.40
C SER A 152 -1.13 1.57 7.55
N SER A 153 -1.48 0.30 7.27
CA SER A 153 -1.69 -0.72 8.31
C SER A 153 -0.44 -1.55 8.62
N VAL A 154 0.61 -1.47 7.81
CA VAL A 154 1.70 -2.45 7.81
C VAL A 154 2.92 -2.00 8.62
N ILE A 155 3.58 -2.99 9.27
CA ILE A 155 4.98 -2.95 9.67
C ILE A 155 5.69 -4.11 8.96
N ILE A 156 6.84 -3.84 8.33
CA ILE A 156 7.55 -4.78 7.46
C ILE A 156 9.06 -4.73 7.71
N HIS A 157 9.71 -5.88 7.77
CA HIS A 157 11.18 -5.96 7.88
C HIS A 157 11.83 -5.65 6.51
N LYS A 158 12.88 -4.85 6.52
CA LYS A 158 13.57 -4.34 5.31
C LYS A 158 14.09 -5.46 4.38
N ASP A 159 14.47 -6.61 4.95
CA ASP A 159 14.94 -7.77 4.17
C ASP A 159 13.90 -8.30 3.17
N ILE A 160 12.61 -8.08 3.42
CA ILE A 160 11.56 -8.49 2.47
C ILE A 160 11.78 -7.80 1.12
N PHE A 161 12.13 -6.51 1.13
CA PHE A 161 12.36 -5.77 -0.10
C PHE A 161 13.57 -6.30 -0.90
N ASN A 162 14.59 -6.84 -0.21
CA ASN A 162 15.73 -7.49 -0.88
C ASN A 162 15.30 -8.77 -1.63
N LYS A 163 14.25 -9.45 -1.18
CA LYS A 163 13.74 -10.70 -1.77
C LYS A 163 12.68 -10.50 -2.85
N VAL A 164 11.86 -9.46 -2.73
CA VAL A 164 10.72 -9.23 -3.64
C VAL A 164 10.84 -7.96 -4.47
N GLY A 165 11.80 -7.08 -4.16
CA GLY A 165 11.96 -5.75 -4.76
C GLY A 165 11.03 -4.70 -4.13
N LEU A 166 11.22 -3.46 -4.54
CA LEU A 166 10.51 -2.27 -4.05
C LEU A 166 9.14 -2.10 -4.73
N PHE A 167 8.44 -0.99 -4.44
CA PHE A 167 7.22 -0.60 -5.16
C PHE A 167 7.51 -0.39 -6.65
N ASN A 168 6.60 -0.81 -7.51
CA ASN A 168 6.76 -0.65 -8.96
C ASN A 168 6.41 0.78 -9.39
N GLU A 169 7.42 1.59 -9.71
CA GLU A 169 7.26 3.00 -10.10
C GLU A 169 6.55 3.19 -11.45
N LYS A 170 6.43 2.12 -12.26
CA LYS A 170 5.66 2.15 -13.53
C LYS A 170 4.15 2.04 -13.30
N LEU A 171 3.71 1.72 -12.09
CA LEU A 171 2.31 1.67 -11.72
C LEU A 171 1.90 2.97 -11.03
N PRO A 172 1.07 3.82 -11.66
CA PRO A 172 0.60 5.05 -11.04
C PRO A 172 -0.42 4.81 -9.91
N VAL A 173 -1.05 3.64 -9.91
CA VAL A 173 -1.98 3.12 -8.88
C VAL A 173 -1.88 1.59 -8.83
N CYS A 174 -2.41 0.97 -7.76
CA CYS A 174 -2.28 -0.47 -7.49
C CYS A 174 -0.84 -0.94 -7.33
N GLU A 175 0.08 -0.05 -7.03
CA GLU A 175 1.47 -0.33 -6.69
C GLU A 175 1.59 -1.14 -5.40
N ASP A 176 0.66 -0.91 -4.46
CA ASP A 176 0.50 -1.65 -3.23
C ASP A 176 0.03 -3.09 -3.50
N TYR A 177 -0.99 -3.25 -4.34
CA TYR A 177 -1.46 -4.56 -4.78
C TYR A 177 -0.34 -5.38 -5.43
N ASP A 178 0.47 -4.80 -6.33
CA ASP A 178 1.63 -5.45 -6.96
C ASP A 178 2.66 -5.91 -5.91
N LEU A 179 2.97 -5.07 -4.93
CA LEU A 179 3.93 -5.39 -3.88
C LEU A 179 3.40 -6.50 -2.97
N TRP A 180 2.14 -6.41 -2.52
CA TRP A 180 1.57 -7.40 -1.61
C TRP A 180 1.43 -8.78 -2.25
N LEU A 181 1.15 -8.87 -3.55
CA LEU A 181 1.17 -10.14 -4.27
C LEU A 181 2.57 -10.78 -4.22
N ARG A 182 3.62 -10.00 -4.49
CA ARG A 182 5.01 -10.52 -4.45
C ARG A 182 5.43 -10.94 -3.05
N ILE A 183 4.97 -10.24 -2.02
CA ILE A 183 5.25 -10.59 -0.63
C ILE A 183 4.46 -11.82 -0.20
N ALA A 184 3.15 -11.84 -0.41
CA ALA A 184 2.28 -12.93 0.04
C ALA A 184 2.59 -14.27 -0.65
N GLU A 185 3.19 -14.26 -1.84
CA GLU A 185 3.67 -15.47 -2.50
C GLU A 185 4.83 -16.13 -1.74
N LYS A 186 5.71 -15.33 -1.12
CA LYS A 186 6.94 -15.82 -0.49
C LYS A 186 6.88 -15.89 1.02
N PHE A 187 6.08 -15.04 1.65
CA PHE A 187 6.09 -14.84 3.09
C PHE A 187 4.68 -14.96 3.68
N PRO A 188 4.54 -15.63 4.83
CA PRO A 188 3.33 -15.53 5.61
C PRO A 188 3.22 -14.12 6.19
N VAL A 189 1.99 -13.63 6.29
CA VAL A 189 1.67 -12.29 6.81
C VAL A 189 1.00 -12.43 8.17
N LEU A 190 1.51 -11.72 9.18
CA LEU A 190 0.89 -11.67 10.49
C LEU A 190 -0.27 -10.65 10.45
N TYR A 191 -1.44 -11.05 10.95
CA TYR A 191 -2.60 -10.20 11.05
C TYR A 191 -2.99 -9.99 12.50
N LEU A 192 -2.94 -8.76 12.96
CA LEU A 192 -3.45 -8.33 14.25
C LEU A 192 -4.89 -7.84 14.05
N ASP A 193 -5.86 -8.57 14.60
CA ASP A 193 -7.29 -8.27 14.45
C ASP A 193 -7.73 -7.12 15.38
N GLU A 194 -7.07 -5.97 15.21
CA GLU A 194 -7.38 -4.72 15.89
C GLU A 194 -7.46 -3.56 14.90
N LYS A 195 -8.44 -2.69 15.06
CA LYS A 195 -8.68 -1.52 14.18
C LYS A 195 -7.79 -0.36 14.57
N LEU A 196 -6.51 -0.44 14.23
CA LEU A 196 -5.49 0.52 14.64
C LEU A 196 -5.10 1.54 13.56
N THR A 197 -5.67 1.41 12.36
CA THR A 197 -5.48 2.36 11.26
C THR A 197 -6.80 3.03 10.92
N ILE A 198 -6.82 4.36 10.81
CA ILE A 198 -8.00 5.14 10.47
C ILE A 198 -7.80 5.71 9.07
N LYS A 199 -8.58 5.22 8.11
CA LYS A 199 -8.52 5.63 6.71
C LYS A 199 -9.55 6.71 6.41
N TYR A 200 -9.07 7.85 5.92
CA TYR A 200 -9.94 8.95 5.49
C TYR A 200 -10.07 8.95 3.98
N GLY A 201 -11.31 8.84 3.51
CA GLY A 201 -11.60 8.83 2.09
C GLY A 201 -12.76 9.74 1.71
N GLY A 202 -13.07 9.80 0.41
CA GLY A 202 -14.18 10.60 -0.10
C GLY A 202 -13.79 12.02 -0.51
N HIS A 203 -12.55 12.46 -0.28
CA HIS A 203 -12.04 13.74 -0.76
C HIS A 203 -11.75 13.72 -2.28
N LEU A 204 -11.75 14.93 -2.91
CA LEU A 204 -11.60 15.06 -4.36
C LEU A 204 -10.26 14.56 -4.89
N ASN A 205 -9.18 14.79 -4.13
CA ASN A 205 -7.81 14.46 -4.53
C ASN A 205 -7.39 13.01 -4.19
N GLN A 206 -8.35 12.11 -3.98
CA GLN A 206 -8.05 10.71 -3.68
C GLN A 206 -7.52 9.99 -4.93
N LEU A 207 -6.33 9.37 -4.83
CA LEU A 207 -5.65 8.75 -5.97
C LEU A 207 -6.51 7.68 -6.67
N SER A 208 -7.29 6.90 -5.92
CA SER A 208 -8.18 5.87 -6.46
C SER A 208 -9.34 6.41 -7.31
N LYS A 209 -9.63 7.72 -7.24
CA LYS A 209 -10.63 8.38 -8.10
C LYS A 209 -10.04 8.97 -9.39
N LYS A 210 -8.73 9.18 -9.41
CA LYS A 210 -8.04 9.81 -10.56
C LYS A 210 -8.09 8.94 -11.81
N TYR A 211 -8.15 7.63 -11.64
CA TYR A 211 -8.07 6.68 -12.75
C TYR A 211 -9.34 5.83 -12.83
N TRP A 212 -10.02 5.83 -13.97
CA TRP A 212 -11.08 4.86 -14.23
C TRP A 212 -10.50 3.49 -14.56
N GLY A 213 -11.27 2.42 -14.37
CA GLY A 213 -10.85 1.09 -14.78
C GLY A 213 -9.63 0.57 -14.02
N MET A 214 -9.65 0.64 -12.69
CA MET A 214 -8.55 0.21 -11.82
C MET A 214 -8.05 -1.21 -12.14
N ASP A 215 -8.91 -2.08 -12.68
CA ASP A 215 -8.52 -3.45 -13.03
C ASP A 215 -7.46 -3.51 -14.13
N ARG A 216 -7.32 -2.50 -15.01
CA ARG A 216 -6.21 -2.46 -15.97
C ARG A 216 -4.83 -2.48 -15.30
N PHE A 217 -4.68 -1.81 -14.15
CA PHE A 217 -3.42 -1.81 -13.40
C PHE A 217 -3.22 -3.11 -12.60
N ARG A 218 -4.31 -3.71 -12.09
CA ARG A 218 -4.25 -5.04 -11.48
C ARG A 218 -3.91 -6.12 -12.52
N ILE A 219 -4.40 -6.01 -13.76
CA ILE A 219 -4.01 -6.87 -14.89
C ILE A 219 -2.50 -6.79 -15.09
N ILE A 220 -1.92 -5.59 -15.16
CA ILE A 220 -0.47 -5.39 -15.31
C ILE A 220 0.29 -6.05 -14.14
N ALA A 221 -0.16 -5.87 -12.91
CA ALA A 221 0.48 -6.49 -11.74
C ALA A 221 0.43 -8.02 -11.79
N LEU A 222 -0.71 -8.61 -12.20
CA LEU A 222 -0.86 -10.06 -12.36
C LEU A 222 0.00 -10.59 -13.50
N GLU A 223 0.12 -9.88 -14.61
CA GLU A 223 1.03 -10.26 -15.70
C GLU A 223 2.50 -10.21 -15.26
N ASN A 224 2.87 -9.19 -14.50
CA ASN A 224 4.23 -9.04 -13.97
C ASN A 224 4.62 -10.21 -13.05
N ILE A 225 3.72 -10.66 -12.18
CA ILE A 225 4.03 -11.77 -11.26
C ILE A 225 4.10 -13.12 -11.99
N ILE A 226 3.32 -13.33 -13.07
CA ILE A 226 3.43 -14.51 -13.93
C ILE A 226 4.81 -14.54 -14.61
N LYS A 227 5.27 -13.41 -15.14
CA LYS A 227 6.56 -13.29 -15.85
C LYS A 227 7.76 -13.56 -14.95
N LYS A 228 7.63 -13.27 -13.68
CA LYS A 228 8.70 -13.43 -12.70
C LYS A 228 8.82 -14.85 -12.18
N ASN A 229 9.13 -15.81 -12.89
CA ASN A 229 9.31 -17.27 -12.63
C ASN A 229 9.48 -17.78 -11.17
N PHE A 230 8.92 -17.13 -10.17
CA PHE A 230 8.96 -17.55 -8.76
C PHE A 230 7.62 -18.00 -8.17
N LEU A 231 6.58 -18.05 -9.00
CA LEU A 231 5.28 -18.60 -8.60
C LEU A 231 5.32 -20.12 -8.50
N LEU A 232 4.77 -20.66 -7.43
CA LEU A 232 4.46 -22.08 -7.36
C LEU A 232 3.51 -22.48 -8.49
N LYS A 233 3.66 -23.71 -9.04
CA LYS A 233 2.85 -24.19 -10.17
C LYS A 233 1.34 -24.03 -9.93
N LYS A 234 0.86 -24.39 -8.72
CA LYS A 234 -0.55 -24.21 -8.31
C LYS A 234 -1.00 -22.75 -8.33
N ASN A 235 -0.14 -21.83 -7.91
CA ASN A 235 -0.46 -20.40 -7.84
C ASN A 235 -0.49 -19.77 -9.23
N LYS A 236 0.31 -20.27 -10.17
CA LYS A 236 0.30 -19.81 -11.58
C LYS A 236 -1.04 -20.01 -12.25
N LEU A 237 -1.69 -21.17 -12.02
CA LEU A 237 -3.04 -21.45 -12.54
C LEU A 237 -4.08 -20.51 -11.91
N LEU A 238 -4.01 -20.31 -10.60
CA LEU A 238 -4.92 -19.42 -9.89
C LEU A 238 -4.78 -17.96 -10.37
N VAL A 239 -3.55 -17.48 -10.56
CA VAL A 239 -3.29 -16.14 -11.10
C VAL A 239 -3.86 -15.99 -12.50
N LYS A 240 -3.67 -16.98 -13.40
CA LYS A 240 -4.26 -16.95 -14.74
C LYS A 240 -5.79 -16.87 -14.70
N LYS A 241 -6.46 -17.66 -13.83
CA LYS A 241 -7.92 -17.62 -13.65
C LYS A 241 -8.40 -16.22 -13.23
N ILE A 242 -7.74 -15.62 -12.24
CA ILE A 242 -8.10 -14.27 -11.76
C ILE A 242 -7.80 -13.21 -12.83
N LEU A 243 -6.69 -13.34 -13.54
CA LEU A 243 -6.32 -12.45 -14.65
C LEU A 243 -7.39 -12.43 -15.74
N LYS A 244 -7.86 -13.61 -16.19
CA LYS A 244 -9.00 -13.71 -17.14
C LYS A 244 -10.24 -13.02 -16.61
N LYS A 245 -10.62 -13.28 -15.35
CA LYS A 245 -11.77 -12.61 -14.71
C LYS A 245 -11.64 -11.09 -14.76
N LYS A 246 -10.46 -10.54 -14.42
CA LYS A 246 -10.22 -9.09 -14.44
C LYS A 246 -10.20 -8.49 -15.83
N ILE A 247 -9.64 -9.20 -16.81
CA ILE A 247 -9.70 -8.78 -18.22
C ILE A 247 -11.16 -8.69 -18.68
N ASN A 248 -11.98 -9.69 -18.37
CA ASN A 248 -13.40 -9.70 -18.75
C ASN A 248 -14.19 -8.55 -18.11
N ILE A 249 -13.95 -8.26 -16.80
CA ILE A 249 -14.57 -7.12 -16.11
C ILE A 249 -14.15 -5.81 -16.79
N TYR A 250 -12.88 -5.66 -17.12
CA TYR A 250 -12.37 -4.45 -17.79
C TYR A 250 -12.95 -4.31 -19.20
N LEU A 251 -13.04 -5.41 -19.97
CA LEU A 251 -13.70 -5.46 -21.29
C LEU A 251 -15.15 -4.99 -21.25
N GLN A 252 -15.94 -5.42 -20.27
CA GLN A 252 -17.30 -4.91 -20.08
C GLN A 252 -17.32 -3.39 -19.89
N GLY A 253 -16.38 -2.86 -19.12
CA GLY A 253 -16.22 -1.42 -18.93
C GLY A 253 -15.81 -0.68 -20.21
N LEU A 254 -14.96 -1.28 -21.05
CA LEU A 254 -14.55 -0.73 -22.35
C LEU A 254 -15.71 -0.71 -23.36
N LYS A 255 -16.49 -1.81 -23.43
CA LYS A 255 -17.69 -1.92 -24.30
C LYS A 255 -18.72 -0.83 -23.97
N LYS A 256 -19.02 -0.63 -22.67
CA LYS A 256 -19.91 0.47 -22.22
C LYS A 256 -19.42 1.88 -22.61
N ARG A 257 -18.14 2.05 -22.94
CA ARG A 257 -17.52 3.34 -23.31
C ARG A 257 -17.11 3.42 -24.79
N ASN A 258 -17.50 2.43 -25.59
CA ASN A 258 -17.19 2.34 -27.01
C ASN A 258 -15.68 2.49 -27.35
N LYS A 259 -14.79 1.94 -26.50
CA LYS A 259 -13.33 2.01 -26.67
C LYS A 259 -12.83 0.93 -27.64
N LYS A 260 -13.21 0.99 -28.94
CA LYS A 260 -13.00 -0.07 -29.95
C LYS A 260 -11.57 -0.60 -30.00
N LYS A 261 -10.54 0.25 -30.08
CA LYS A 261 -9.13 -0.18 -30.15
C LYS A 261 -8.69 -1.00 -28.93
N GLU A 262 -9.08 -0.52 -27.72
CA GLU A 262 -8.76 -1.21 -26.47
C GLU A 262 -9.54 -2.53 -26.33
N ILE A 263 -10.78 -2.60 -26.82
CA ILE A 263 -11.59 -3.83 -26.83
C ILE A 263 -10.85 -4.93 -27.60
N ILE A 264 -10.45 -4.68 -28.85
CA ILE A 264 -9.72 -5.64 -29.68
C ILE A 264 -8.44 -6.12 -28.98
N TYR A 265 -7.69 -5.19 -28.40
CA TYR A 265 -6.47 -5.52 -27.66
C TYR A 265 -6.71 -6.48 -26.51
N TYR A 266 -7.73 -6.22 -25.67
CA TYR A 266 -8.01 -7.03 -24.49
C TYR A 266 -8.73 -8.34 -24.82
N GLU A 267 -9.52 -8.41 -25.92
CA GLU A 267 -10.07 -9.66 -26.45
C GLU A 267 -8.97 -10.60 -26.92
N ASN A 268 -7.97 -10.11 -27.64
CA ASN A 268 -6.80 -10.89 -28.02
C ASN A 268 -5.94 -11.28 -26.80
N LYS A 269 -5.89 -10.40 -25.78
CA LYS A 269 -5.15 -10.66 -24.55
C LYS A 269 -5.77 -11.81 -23.74
N VAL A 270 -7.10 -11.91 -23.65
CA VAL A 270 -7.75 -12.97 -22.86
C VAL A 270 -7.51 -14.35 -23.47
N LYS A 271 -7.50 -14.46 -24.80
CA LYS A 271 -7.21 -15.71 -25.52
C LYS A 271 -5.84 -16.32 -25.20
N ARG A 272 -4.85 -15.49 -24.79
CA ARG A 272 -3.50 -15.97 -24.41
C ARG A 272 -3.47 -16.70 -23.06
N TYR A 273 -4.54 -16.64 -22.32
CA TYR A 273 -4.66 -17.26 -20.99
C TYR A 273 -5.71 -18.37 -20.97
N ASP A 274 -6.28 -18.73 -22.13
CA ASP A 274 -7.05 -19.95 -22.37
C ASP A 274 -6.11 -21.15 -22.48
#